data_b3f98776e511cdaf67f09cd49cb4255b
#
_entry.id   b3f98776e511cdaf67f09cd49cb4255b
#
_cell.length_a   1.000
_cell.length_b   1.000
_cell.length_c   1.000
_cell.angle_alpha   90.00
_cell.angle_beta   90.00
_cell.angle_gamma   90.00
#
_symmetry.space_group_name_H-M   'P 1'
#
loop_
_entity.id
_entity.type
_entity.pdbx_description
1 polymer ?
#
loop_
_entity_poly.entity_id
_entity_poly.type
_entity_poly.pdbx_seq_one_letter_code
_entity_poly.pdbx_strand_id
1 'polypeptide(L)'
;MLERLRLILNVKDQDELLNEILTLVVEKLTTYLGEPSVPAQFEWVIIELAVQRFNRIGSEGISSESVDGGSNTYIVDELSPFYPFLDEYKASKNGNINVKGYKLF
;
A
#
# COMPACT_ATOMS: atom_id res chain seq x y z
N MET A 1 -3.23 8.01 11.61
CA MET A 1 -2.16 7.23 10.97
C MET A 1 -0.81 7.91 10.99
N LEU A 2 -0.78 9.21 10.86
CA LEU A 2 0.49 9.91 10.82
C LEU A 2 1.30 9.71 12.09
N GLU A 3 0.67 9.79 13.23
CA GLU A 3 1.38 9.64 14.48
C GLU A 3 1.96 8.24 14.63
N ARG A 4 1.19 7.27 14.20
CA ARG A 4 1.62 5.90 14.26
C ARG A 4 2.85 5.70 13.38
N LEU A 5 2.80 6.27 12.19
CA LEU A 5 3.90 6.16 11.26
C LEU A 5 5.15 6.87 11.79
N ARG A 6 4.97 8.05 12.38
CA ARG A 6 6.10 8.76 12.94
C ARG A 6 6.77 7.95 14.06
N LEU A 7 5.95 7.31 14.85
CA LEU A 7 6.48 6.53 15.96
C LEU A 7 7.30 5.34 15.45
N ILE A 8 6.75 4.65 14.46
CA ILE A 8 7.42 3.48 13.92
C ILE A 8 8.74 3.86 13.26
N LEU A 9 8.73 4.94 12.49
CA LEU A 9 9.93 5.36 11.78
C LEU A 9 10.89 6.14 12.65
N ASN A 10 10.39 6.63 13.80
CA ASN A 10 11.21 7.40 14.72
C ASN A 10 11.80 8.62 14.01
N VAL A 11 10.96 9.37 13.32
CA VAL A 11 11.41 10.56 12.61
C VAL A 11 10.64 11.76 13.05
N LYS A 12 11.22 12.94 12.83
CA LYS A 12 10.58 14.21 13.15
C LYS A 12 10.73 15.12 11.93
N ASP A 13 9.83 16.09 11.87
CA ASP A 13 9.95 17.11 10.83
C ASP A 13 9.89 16.55 9.43
N GLN A 14 9.21 15.43 9.27
CA GLN A 14 9.02 14.82 7.95
C GLN A 14 7.54 14.70 7.63
N ASP A 15 6.72 15.48 8.31
CA ASP A 15 5.28 15.30 8.18
C ASP A 15 4.76 15.46 6.76
N GLU A 16 5.32 16.41 6.02
CA GLU A 16 4.86 16.61 4.65
C GLU A 16 5.13 15.37 3.82
N LEU A 17 6.34 14.84 3.93
CA LEU A 17 6.68 13.65 3.19
C LEU A 17 5.83 12.46 3.61
N LEU A 18 5.65 12.30 4.91
CA LEU A 18 4.87 11.18 5.41
C LEU A 18 3.42 11.28 4.97
N ASN A 19 2.86 12.48 5.00
CA ASN A 19 1.50 12.66 4.55
C ASN A 19 1.35 12.34 3.07
N GLU A 20 2.33 12.73 2.29
CA GLU A 20 2.27 12.43 0.86
C GLU A 20 2.35 10.93 0.62
N ILE A 21 3.23 10.26 1.35
CA ILE A 21 3.34 8.81 1.22
C ILE A 21 2.03 8.14 1.61
N LEU A 22 1.44 8.57 2.72
CA LEU A 22 0.17 7.99 3.15
C LEU A 22 -0.92 8.21 2.11
N THR A 23 -0.95 9.40 1.53
CA THR A 23 -1.95 9.71 0.52
C THR A 23 -1.80 8.77 -0.68
N LEU A 24 -0.57 8.59 -1.14
CA LEU A 24 -0.36 7.73 -2.30
C LEU A 24 -0.70 6.28 -1.99
N VAL A 25 -0.36 5.82 -0.80
CA VAL A 25 -0.67 4.44 -0.44
C VAL A 25 -2.18 4.24 -0.37
N VAL A 26 -2.89 5.20 0.22
CA VAL A 26 -4.33 5.10 0.31
C VAL A 26 -4.95 5.11 -1.08
N GLU A 27 -4.45 5.97 -1.95
CA GLU A 27 -4.97 6.03 -3.30
C GLU A 27 -4.77 4.70 -4.03
N LYS A 28 -3.61 4.10 -3.84
CA LYS A 28 -3.34 2.83 -4.50
C LYS A 28 -4.26 1.75 -3.98
N LEU A 29 -4.46 1.71 -2.67
CA LEU A 29 -5.32 0.68 -2.09
C LEU A 29 -6.78 0.87 -2.47
N THR A 30 -7.27 2.10 -2.45
CA THR A 30 -8.65 2.32 -2.83
C THR A 30 -8.88 1.98 -4.29
N THR A 31 -7.90 2.26 -5.13
CA THR A 31 -7.99 1.91 -6.53
C THR A 31 -8.05 0.40 -6.70
N TYR A 32 -7.18 -0.31 -6.00
CA TYR A 32 -7.17 -1.75 -6.12
C TYR A 32 -8.45 -2.37 -5.59
N LEU A 33 -8.94 -1.85 -4.46
CA LEU A 33 -10.13 -2.39 -3.84
C LEU A 33 -11.43 -1.93 -4.50
N GLY A 34 -11.35 -0.86 -5.26
CA GLY A 34 -12.56 -0.31 -5.86
C GLY A 34 -13.45 0.34 -4.83
N GLU A 35 -12.86 0.91 -3.78
CA GLU A 35 -13.61 1.50 -2.69
C GLU A 35 -13.29 2.99 -2.57
N PRO A 36 -14.22 3.76 -2.03
CA PRO A 36 -13.93 5.19 -1.84
C PRO A 36 -12.94 5.45 -0.71
N SER A 37 -12.76 4.48 0.18
CA SER A 37 -11.80 4.63 1.25
C SER A 37 -11.30 3.25 1.63
N VAL A 38 -10.18 3.22 2.34
CA VAL A 38 -9.63 1.94 2.77
C VAL A 38 -10.35 1.51 4.04
N PRO A 39 -10.86 0.28 4.07
CA PRO A 39 -11.50 -0.20 5.29
C PRO A 39 -10.57 -0.13 6.48
N ALA A 40 -11.13 0.18 7.64
CA ALA A 40 -10.32 0.36 8.83
C ALA A 40 -9.48 -0.87 9.14
N GLN A 41 -9.97 -2.03 8.80
CA GLN A 41 -9.25 -3.27 9.08
C GLN A 41 -7.94 -3.37 8.31
N PHE A 42 -7.73 -2.52 7.32
CA PHE A 42 -6.50 -2.55 6.54
C PHE A 42 -5.58 -1.39 6.87
N GLU A 43 -5.79 -0.72 8.00
CA GLU A 43 -4.88 0.36 8.35
C GLU A 43 -3.46 -0.17 8.49
N TRP A 44 -3.31 -1.39 8.97
CA TRP A 44 -1.97 -1.96 9.12
C TRP A 44 -1.28 -2.12 7.77
N VAL A 45 -2.05 -2.37 6.71
CA VAL A 45 -1.47 -2.47 5.38
C VAL A 45 -0.96 -1.10 4.95
N ILE A 46 -1.74 -0.06 5.23
CA ILE A 46 -1.31 1.29 4.89
C ILE A 46 0.00 1.61 5.58
N ILE A 47 0.09 1.30 6.86
CA ILE A 47 1.29 1.62 7.63
C ILE A 47 2.49 0.83 7.09
N GLU A 48 2.29 -0.45 6.83
CA GLU A 48 3.40 -1.26 6.34
C GLU A 48 3.90 -0.77 4.98
N LEU A 49 2.98 -0.43 4.10
CA LEU A 49 3.38 0.07 2.80
C LEU A 49 4.07 1.43 2.92
N ALA A 50 3.59 2.27 3.83
CA ALA A 50 4.19 3.57 4.01
C ALA A 50 5.62 3.44 4.55
N VAL A 51 5.83 2.52 5.47
CA VAL A 51 7.17 2.28 5.99
C VAL A 51 8.09 1.82 4.87
N GLN A 52 7.62 0.91 4.05
CA GLN A 52 8.43 0.42 2.95
C GLN A 52 8.78 1.53 1.98
N ARG A 53 7.82 2.38 1.66
CA ARG A 53 8.08 3.47 0.74
C ARG A 53 9.06 4.48 1.33
N PHE A 54 8.91 4.79 2.61
CA PHE A 54 9.80 5.72 3.25
C PHE A 54 11.23 5.19 3.23
N ASN A 55 11.40 3.91 3.53
CA ASN A 55 12.72 3.30 3.53
C ASN A 55 13.31 3.25 2.14
N ARG A 56 12.48 3.02 1.15
CA ARG A 56 12.94 2.96 -0.22
C ARG A 56 13.43 4.31 -0.69
N ILE A 57 12.69 5.37 -0.34
CA ILE A 57 13.10 6.71 -0.71
C ILE A 57 14.46 7.04 -0.12
N GLY A 58 14.66 6.70 1.14
CA GLY A 58 15.95 6.94 1.75
C GLY A 58 17.05 6.17 1.09
N SER A 59 16.77 4.95 0.70
CA SER A 59 17.79 4.13 0.05
C SER A 59 18.09 4.60 -1.35
N GLU A 60 17.07 5.06 -2.03
CA GLU A 60 17.27 5.44 -3.42
C GLU A 60 18.25 6.57 -3.56
N GLY A 61 18.33 7.41 -2.55
CA GLY A 61 19.29 8.47 -2.62
C GLY A 61 20.69 7.93 -2.74
N ILE A 62 20.91 6.73 -2.28
CA ILE A 62 22.22 6.13 -2.32
C ILE A 62 22.41 5.28 -3.53
N SER A 63 21.40 4.58 -3.91
CA SER A 63 21.57 3.62 -4.97
C SER A 63 21.07 4.09 -6.29
N SER A 64 20.85 5.36 -6.42
CA SER A 64 20.31 5.82 -7.68
C SER A 64 21.19 5.43 -8.84
N GLU A 65 22.46 5.35 -8.59
CA GLU A 65 23.32 5.02 -9.69
C GLU A 65 23.22 3.58 -10.05
N SER A 66 23.02 2.74 -9.10
CA SER A 66 22.96 1.33 -9.45
C SER A 66 21.63 1.02 -10.03
N VAL A 67 20.79 1.97 -10.03
CA VAL A 67 19.57 1.74 -10.54
C VAL A 67 19.51 1.43 -11.96
N ASP A 68 20.44 1.86 -12.64
CA ASP A 68 20.43 1.65 -13.99
C ASP A 68 19.79 0.41 -14.40
N GLY A 69 20.41 -0.60 -14.37
CA GLY A 69 19.84 -1.81 -14.85
C GLY A 69 18.90 -2.40 -13.88
N GLY A 70 19.24 -2.22 -12.65
CA GLY A 70 18.51 -2.94 -11.66
C GLY A 70 17.12 -2.48 -11.46
N SER A 71 16.90 -1.23 -11.66
CA SER A 71 15.61 -0.70 -11.33
C SER A 71 14.50 -1.41 -12.03
N ASN A 72 14.75 -1.90 -13.17
CA ASN A 72 13.70 -2.54 -13.91
C ASN A 72 13.21 -3.78 -13.25
N THR A 73 14.09 -4.45 -12.60
CA THR A 73 13.69 -5.69 -12.00
C THR A 73 12.91 -5.46 -10.76
N TYR A 74 12.87 -4.24 -10.31
CA TYR A 74 12.22 -4.02 -9.08
C TYR A 74 10.86 -3.49 -9.22
N ILE A 75 10.29 -3.58 -10.34
CA ILE A 75 8.95 -3.24 -10.45
C ILE A 75 8.22 -4.31 -9.75
N VAL A 76 8.49 -4.46 -8.50
CA VAL A 76 7.84 -5.43 -7.71
C VAL A 76 6.55 -4.83 -7.32
N ASP A 77 5.51 -5.59 -7.39
CA ASP A 77 4.21 -5.14 -6.97
C ASP A 77 4.22 -5.07 -5.45
N GLU A 78 4.25 -3.88 -4.92
CA GLU A 78 4.35 -3.74 -3.47
C GLU A 78 3.12 -4.27 -2.76
N LEU A 79 2.01 -4.46 -3.46
CA LEU A 79 0.82 -5.02 -2.85
C LEU A 79 0.86 -6.54 -2.80
N SER A 80 1.82 -7.13 -3.48
CA SER A 80 1.86 -8.58 -3.59
C SER A 80 1.74 -9.32 -2.26
N PRO A 81 2.46 -8.93 -1.22
CA PRO A 81 2.36 -9.66 0.05
C PRO A 81 0.99 -9.53 0.70
N PHE A 82 0.22 -8.55 0.28
CA PHE A 82 -1.06 -8.29 0.90
C PHE A 82 -2.24 -8.81 0.07
N TYR A 83 -1.99 -9.30 -1.13
CA TYR A 83 -3.07 -9.77 -1.97
C TYR A 83 -3.98 -10.79 -1.29
N PRO A 84 -3.48 -11.74 -0.54
CA PRO A 84 -4.41 -12.68 0.08
C PRO A 84 -5.46 -12.01 0.93
N PHE A 85 -5.07 -10.97 1.66
CA PHE A 85 -6.02 -10.26 2.51
C PHE A 85 -6.94 -9.38 1.67
N LEU A 86 -6.37 -8.68 0.71
CA LEU A 86 -7.14 -7.74 -0.09
C LEU A 86 -8.13 -8.48 -0.99
N ASP A 87 -7.66 -9.57 -1.58
CA ASP A 87 -8.51 -10.31 -2.49
C ASP A 87 -9.63 -11.00 -1.75
N GLU A 88 -9.36 -11.44 -0.54
CA GLU A 88 -10.39 -12.06 0.25
C GLU A 88 -11.49 -11.05 0.56
N TYR A 89 -11.10 -9.81 0.85
CA TYR A 89 -12.07 -8.77 1.11
C TYR A 89 -12.91 -8.50 -0.13
N LYS A 90 -12.26 -8.41 -1.30
CA LYS A 90 -12.98 -8.18 -2.54
C LYS A 90 -13.93 -9.30 -2.85
N ALA A 91 -13.48 -10.52 -2.65
CA ALA A 91 -14.32 -11.67 -2.93
C ALA A 91 -15.50 -11.72 -1.97
N SER A 92 -15.27 -11.36 -0.74
CA SER A 92 -16.34 -11.37 0.25
C SER A 92 -17.43 -10.38 -0.14
N LYS A 93 -17.04 -9.21 -0.58
CA LYS A 93 -18.02 -8.22 -0.98
C LYS A 93 -18.76 -8.67 -2.24
N ASN A 94 -18.02 -9.16 -3.21
CA ASN A 94 -18.63 -9.55 -4.46
C ASN A 94 -19.45 -10.81 -4.30
N GLY A 95 -19.02 -11.68 -3.45
CA GLY A 95 -19.73 -12.92 -3.24
C GLY A 95 -21.13 -12.70 -2.70
N ASN A 96 -21.31 -11.65 -1.97
CA ASN A 96 -22.61 -11.35 -1.45
C ASN A 96 -23.54 -10.88 -2.53
N ILE A 97 -22.99 -10.48 -3.59
CA ILE A 97 -23.77 -10.00 -4.69
C ILE A 97 -24.17 -11.12 -5.59
N ASN A 98 -23.35 -12.02 -5.83
CA ASN A 98 -23.50 -13.09 -6.74
C ASN A 98 -24.14 -14.18 -6.34
N VAL A 99 -24.04 -14.38 -5.91
CA VAL A 99 -24.29 -15.32 -5.74
C VAL A 99 -24.82 -15.84 -6.19
N LYS A 100 -24.35 -15.60 -6.52
CA LYS A 100 -24.47 -15.89 -6.90
C LYS A 100 -24.49 -15.91 -7.60
N GLY A 101 -24.43 -15.99 -8.01
CA GLY A 101 -24.19 -16.06 -8.60
C GLY A 101 -23.79 -15.92 -9.17
N TYR A 102 -23.35 -15.84 -9.56
CA TYR A 102 -22.69 -15.77 -9.95
C TYR A 102 -22.26 -15.91 -10.27
N LYS A 103 -22.33 -16.15 -10.36
CA LYS A 103 -21.86 -16.39 -10.55
C LYS A 103 -21.48 -16.18 -11.07
N LEU A 104 -21.53 -16.04 -11.42
CA LEU A 104 -21.16 -15.98 -11.66
C LEU A 104 -20.84 -15.77 -12.05
N PHE A 105 -20.95 -15.85 -12.42
CA PHE A 105 -20.63 -15.79 -12.55
C PHE A 105 -20.48 -16.02 -12.74
#